data_49cb9b2355f4094489d66306bf1d4bd2
#
_entry.id   49cb9b2355f4094489d66306bf1d4bd2
#
_cell.length_a   1.000
_cell.length_b   1.000
_cell.length_c   1.000
_cell.angle_alpha   90.00
_cell.angle_beta   90.00
_cell.angle_gamma   90.00
#
_symmetry.space_group_name_H-M   'P 1'
#
loop_
_entity.id
_entity.type
_entity.pdbx_description
1 polymer ?
#
loop_
_entity_poly.entity_id
_entity_poly.type
_entity_poly.pdbx_seq_one_letter_code
_entity_poly.pdbx_strand_id
1 'polypeptide(L)'
;MSSYTKWDRAAYFERVGGEEEAERRRKVLMARQSGYRLAEERKRRGLTQAQLAQAMRVSPGRVSQIERGELATIDAVARYVEALGGRLELIASFGDHTLTVTTTEAA
;
A
#
# COMPACT_ATOMS: atom_id res chain seq x y z
N MET A 1 26.66 -12.38 -0.72
CA MET A 1 25.69 -12.76 -1.73
C MET A 1 24.34 -13.02 -1.11
N SER A 2 23.35 -12.51 -1.71
CA SER A 2 22.01 -12.66 -1.19
C SER A 2 21.56 -14.12 -1.28
N SER A 3 20.69 -14.52 -0.37
CA SER A 3 20.09 -15.85 -0.42
C SER A 3 19.20 -16.04 -1.65
N TYR A 4 18.91 -14.98 -2.37
CA TYR A 4 18.13 -15.10 -3.59
C TYR A 4 18.75 -16.03 -4.60
N THR A 5 20.08 -16.05 -4.67
CA THR A 5 20.72 -16.88 -5.67
C THR A 5 20.51 -18.35 -5.40
N LYS A 6 20.17 -18.71 -4.18
CA LYS A 6 19.89 -20.09 -3.86
C LYS A 6 18.43 -20.45 -4.02
N TRP A 7 17.60 -19.48 -4.11
CA TRP A 7 16.18 -19.70 -4.30
C TRP A 7 15.90 -19.81 -5.78
N ASP A 8 15.14 -20.81 -6.15
CA ASP A 8 14.87 -21.06 -7.57
C ASP A 8 13.76 -20.15 -8.07
N ARG A 9 14.14 -18.97 -8.51
CA ARG A 9 13.19 -18.00 -9.02
C ARG A 9 12.48 -18.52 -10.26
N ALA A 10 13.20 -19.18 -11.15
CA ALA A 10 12.60 -19.66 -12.38
C ALA A 10 11.49 -20.66 -12.10
N ALA A 11 11.75 -21.60 -11.17
CA ALA A 11 10.74 -22.58 -10.82
C ALA A 11 9.53 -21.93 -10.17
N TYR A 12 9.77 -20.91 -9.32
CA TYR A 12 8.66 -20.21 -8.72
C TYR A 12 7.80 -19.52 -9.75
N PHE A 13 8.42 -18.79 -10.67
CA PHE A 13 7.69 -18.05 -11.67
C PHE A 13 6.91 -18.98 -12.58
N GLU A 14 7.48 -20.13 -12.89
CA GLU A 14 6.76 -21.10 -13.69
C GLU A 14 5.51 -21.60 -12.98
N ARG A 15 5.63 -21.86 -11.67
CA ARG A 15 4.50 -22.37 -10.91
C ARG A 15 3.35 -21.39 -10.84
N VAL A 16 3.64 -20.10 -10.80
CA VAL A 16 2.58 -19.09 -10.65
C VAL A 16 2.17 -18.46 -11.98
N GLY A 17 2.66 -18.98 -13.09
CA GLY A 17 2.20 -18.46 -14.38
C GLY A 17 3.13 -17.48 -15.03
N GLY A 18 4.41 -17.45 -14.59
CA GLY A 18 5.39 -16.56 -15.15
C GLY A 18 5.68 -15.37 -14.27
N GLU A 19 6.69 -14.62 -14.69
CA GLU A 19 7.17 -13.51 -13.89
C GLU A 19 6.14 -12.40 -13.78
N GLU A 20 5.45 -12.09 -14.86
CA GLU A 20 4.45 -11.04 -14.84
C GLU A 20 3.29 -11.40 -13.92
N GLU A 21 2.85 -12.66 -13.97
CA GLU A 21 1.76 -13.09 -13.13
C GLU A 21 2.15 -13.09 -11.67
N ALA A 22 3.39 -13.50 -11.36
CA ALA A 22 3.87 -13.48 -10.00
C ALA A 22 3.90 -12.04 -9.47
N GLU A 23 4.31 -11.11 -10.32
CA GLU A 23 4.37 -9.71 -9.92
C GLU A 23 2.98 -9.16 -9.66
N ARG A 24 2.03 -9.49 -10.52
CA ARG A 24 0.65 -9.03 -10.32
C ARG A 24 0.07 -9.56 -9.03
N ARG A 25 0.29 -10.85 -8.76
CA ARG A 25 -0.24 -11.44 -7.52
C ARG A 25 0.36 -10.80 -6.29
N ARG A 26 1.66 -10.52 -6.33
CA ARG A 26 2.32 -9.90 -5.21
C ARG A 26 1.76 -8.52 -4.95
N LYS A 27 1.54 -7.74 -6.01
CA LYS A 27 0.99 -6.40 -5.87
C LYS A 27 -0.42 -6.43 -5.30
N VAL A 28 -1.22 -7.37 -5.73
CA VAL A 28 -2.59 -7.49 -5.22
C VAL A 28 -2.57 -7.83 -3.74
N LEU A 29 -1.74 -8.79 -3.34
CA LEU A 29 -1.68 -9.17 -1.94
C LEU A 29 -1.18 -8.04 -1.06
N MET A 30 -0.19 -7.32 -1.52
CA MET A 30 0.35 -6.19 -0.75
C MET A 30 -0.67 -5.08 -0.63
N ALA A 31 -1.43 -4.82 -1.70
CA ALA A 31 -2.45 -3.79 -1.66
C ALA A 31 -3.56 -4.14 -0.68
N ARG A 32 -3.98 -5.40 -0.67
CA ARG A 32 -5.02 -5.83 0.25
C ARG A 32 -4.56 -5.74 1.69
N GLN A 33 -3.34 -6.15 1.95
CA GLN A 33 -2.79 -6.11 3.29
C GLN A 33 -2.67 -4.67 3.79
N SER A 34 -2.19 -3.79 2.92
CA SER A 34 -2.08 -2.38 3.27
C SER A 34 -3.44 -1.76 3.53
N GLY A 35 -4.42 -2.09 2.67
CA GLY A 35 -5.76 -1.57 2.85
C GLY A 35 -6.38 -2.01 4.16
N TYR A 36 -6.17 -3.26 4.54
CA TYR A 36 -6.67 -3.76 5.80
C TYR A 36 -6.08 -2.98 6.97
N ARG A 37 -4.79 -2.72 6.93
CA ARG A 37 -4.13 -1.98 8.00
C ARG A 37 -4.61 -0.53 8.08
N LEU A 38 -4.87 0.07 6.94
CA LEU A 38 -5.42 1.42 6.91
C LEU A 38 -6.81 1.44 7.55
N ALA A 39 -7.63 0.45 7.23
CA ALA A 39 -8.97 0.36 7.82
C ALA A 39 -8.89 0.19 9.33
N GLU A 40 -7.94 -0.61 9.80
CA GLU A 40 -7.76 -0.80 11.23
C GLU A 40 -7.37 0.52 11.91
N GLU A 41 -6.50 1.28 11.27
CA GLU A 41 -6.09 2.56 11.84
C GLU A 41 -7.26 3.54 11.88
N ARG A 42 -8.07 3.57 10.81
CA ARG A 42 -9.27 4.40 10.80
C ARG A 42 -10.18 4.06 11.98
N LYS A 43 -10.43 2.76 12.16
CA LYS A 43 -11.31 2.31 13.24
C LYS A 43 -10.74 2.65 14.62
N ARG A 44 -9.44 2.51 14.77
CA ARG A 44 -8.80 2.87 16.03
C ARG A 44 -9.02 4.32 16.37
N ARG A 45 -9.13 5.18 15.37
CA ARG A 45 -9.37 6.58 15.59
C ARG A 45 -10.84 6.93 15.67
N GLY A 46 -11.71 5.92 15.65
CA GLY A 46 -13.13 6.12 15.86
C GLY A 46 -13.87 6.71 14.67
N LEU A 47 -13.31 6.59 13.47
CA LEU A 47 -13.91 7.18 12.30
C LEU A 47 -14.61 6.14 11.45
N THR A 48 -15.75 6.51 10.90
CA THR A 48 -16.42 5.69 9.90
C THR A 48 -15.84 5.98 8.53
N GLN A 49 -16.13 5.10 7.58
CA GLN A 49 -15.71 5.36 6.19
C GLN A 49 -16.30 6.68 5.68
N ALA A 50 -17.55 6.95 6.03
CA ALA A 50 -18.19 8.18 5.58
C ALA A 50 -17.50 9.42 6.16
N GLN A 51 -17.13 9.36 7.42
CA GLN A 51 -16.45 10.48 8.05
C GLN A 51 -15.09 10.73 7.42
N LEU A 52 -14.36 9.65 7.15
CA LEU A 52 -13.06 9.79 6.52
C LEU A 52 -13.21 10.30 5.09
N ALA A 53 -14.21 9.79 4.38
CA ALA A 53 -14.45 10.25 3.01
C ALA A 53 -14.70 11.74 2.98
N GLN A 54 -15.44 12.25 3.97
CA GLN A 54 -15.71 13.66 4.04
C GLN A 54 -14.43 14.45 4.24
N ALA A 55 -13.56 13.97 5.11
CA ALA A 55 -12.28 14.63 5.34
C ALA A 55 -11.39 14.60 4.10
N MET A 56 -11.48 13.53 3.33
CA MET A 56 -10.71 13.40 2.10
C MET A 56 -11.36 14.09 0.91
N ARG A 57 -12.62 14.50 1.05
CA ARG A 57 -13.41 15.09 -0.02
C ARG A 57 -13.58 14.11 -1.18
N VAL A 58 -13.88 12.86 -0.83
CA VAL A 58 -14.16 11.83 -1.81
C VAL A 58 -15.41 11.08 -1.36
N SER A 59 -15.88 10.18 -2.19
CA SER A 59 -17.06 9.38 -1.85
C SER A 59 -16.67 8.29 -0.85
N PRO A 60 -17.63 7.82 -0.03
CA PRO A 60 -17.36 6.67 0.83
C PRO A 60 -16.95 5.43 0.04
N GLY A 61 -17.45 5.29 -1.19
CA GLY A 61 -17.05 4.18 -2.02
C GLY A 61 -15.57 4.21 -2.35
N ARG A 62 -15.01 5.41 -2.51
CA ARG A 62 -13.58 5.54 -2.76
C ARG A 62 -12.77 5.08 -1.56
N VAL A 63 -13.22 5.46 -0.36
CA VAL A 63 -12.56 5.00 0.87
C VAL A 63 -12.62 3.48 0.95
N SER A 64 -13.78 2.91 0.63
CA SER A 64 -13.94 1.46 0.65
C SER A 64 -13.00 0.79 -0.35
N GLN A 65 -12.83 1.37 -1.53
CA GLN A 65 -11.92 0.83 -2.53
C GLN A 65 -10.47 0.82 -2.04
N ILE A 66 -10.07 1.87 -1.36
CA ILE A 66 -8.71 1.93 -0.81
C ILE A 66 -8.52 0.83 0.23
N GLU A 67 -9.51 0.65 1.09
CA GLU A 67 -9.41 -0.33 2.17
C GLU A 67 -9.46 -1.76 1.67
N ARG A 68 -10.10 -1.99 0.52
CA ARG A 68 -10.10 -3.31 -0.09
C ARG A 68 -8.88 -3.56 -0.97
N GLY A 69 -8.01 -2.56 -1.11
CA GLY A 69 -6.83 -2.69 -1.93
C GLY A 69 -7.10 -2.54 -3.43
N GLU A 70 -8.29 -2.06 -3.79
CA GLU A 70 -8.65 -1.87 -5.19
C GLU A 70 -8.14 -0.56 -5.74
N LEU A 71 -7.79 0.36 -4.86
CA LEU A 71 -7.23 1.64 -5.24
C LEU A 71 -6.02 1.89 -4.35
N ALA A 72 -4.84 1.57 -4.86
CA ALA A 72 -3.63 1.57 -4.04
C ALA A 72 -2.53 2.43 -4.65
N THR A 73 -2.91 3.53 -5.31
CA THR A 73 -1.90 4.46 -5.80
C THR A 73 -1.29 5.20 -4.62
N ILE A 74 -0.08 5.67 -4.81
CA ILE A 74 0.60 6.43 -3.76
C ILE A 74 -0.21 7.66 -3.39
N ASP A 75 -0.78 8.34 -4.38
CA ASP A 75 -1.57 9.53 -4.11
C ASP A 75 -2.79 9.20 -3.25
N ALA A 76 -3.51 8.14 -3.58
CA ALA A 76 -4.71 7.78 -2.83
C ALA A 76 -4.37 7.38 -1.39
N VAL A 77 -3.32 6.60 -1.23
CA VAL A 77 -2.91 6.16 0.10
C VAL A 77 -2.40 7.33 0.92
N ALA A 78 -1.64 8.23 0.29
CA ALA A 78 -1.14 9.40 0.99
C ALA A 78 -2.29 10.27 1.50
N ARG A 79 -3.31 10.48 0.67
CA ARG A 79 -4.46 11.28 1.07
C ARG A 79 -5.20 10.64 2.23
N TYR A 80 -5.35 9.33 2.18
CA TYR A 80 -6.00 8.59 3.25
C TYR A 80 -5.25 8.77 4.55
N VAL A 81 -3.94 8.55 4.52
CA VAL A 81 -3.09 8.66 5.71
C VAL A 81 -3.11 10.09 6.26
N GLU A 82 -3.05 11.08 5.38
CA GLU A 82 -3.05 12.47 5.80
C GLU A 82 -4.38 12.87 6.42
N ALA A 83 -5.47 12.33 5.91
CA ALA A 83 -6.78 12.61 6.49
C ALA A 83 -6.90 12.02 7.90
N LEU A 84 -6.12 11.01 8.21
CA LEU A 84 -6.07 10.46 9.55
C LEU A 84 -5.07 11.20 10.45
N GLY A 85 -4.40 12.20 9.91
CA GLY A 85 -3.44 12.96 10.69
C GLY A 85 -2.02 12.47 10.59
N GLY A 86 -1.76 11.53 9.70
CA GLY A 86 -0.43 10.98 9.52
C GLY A 86 0.22 11.48 8.26
N ARG A 87 1.31 10.84 7.90
CA ARG A 87 2.07 11.18 6.73
C ARG A 87 2.62 9.90 6.12
N LEU A 88 2.46 9.74 4.83
CA LEU A 88 2.99 8.57 4.13
C LEU A 88 4.46 8.78 3.84
N GLU A 89 5.26 7.81 4.21
CA GLU A 89 6.69 7.82 3.89
C GLU A 89 7.01 6.56 3.12
N LEU A 90 7.85 6.72 2.10
CA LEU A 90 8.31 5.62 1.30
C LEU A 90 9.77 5.33 1.66
N ILE A 91 10.08 4.06 1.83
CA ILE A 91 11.43 3.67 2.21
C ILE A 91 12.02 2.84 1.09
N ALA A 92 13.10 3.34 0.51
CA ALA A 92 13.84 2.61 -0.49
C ALA A 92 15.00 1.90 0.20
N SER A 93 15.10 0.61 -0.02
CA SER A 93 16.14 -0.19 0.63
C SER A 93 17.16 -0.62 -0.42
N PHE A 94 18.41 -0.33 -0.14
CA PHE A 94 19.50 -0.64 -1.06
C PHE A 94 20.43 -1.72 -0.53
N GLY A 95 20.00 -2.39 0.52
CA GLY A 95 20.82 -3.46 1.07
C GLY A 95 21.64 -2.98 2.24
N ASP A 96 22.58 -2.09 2.00
CA ASP A 96 23.45 -1.59 3.05
C ASP A 96 22.95 -0.28 3.66
N HIS A 97 21.92 0.31 3.09
CA HIS A 97 21.36 1.53 3.66
C HIS A 97 19.94 1.72 3.13
N THR A 98 19.21 2.63 3.75
CA THR A 98 17.86 2.96 3.32
C THR A 98 17.78 4.46 3.05
N LEU A 99 16.80 4.79 2.23
CA LEU A 99 16.51 6.17 1.88
C LEU A 99 15.02 6.40 2.09
N THR A 100 14.68 7.41 2.86
CA THR A 100 13.28 7.71 3.12
C THR A 100 12.84 8.85 2.24
N VAL A 101 11.73 8.65 1.53
CA VAL A 101 11.13 9.66 0.68
C VAL A 101 9.74 9.93 1.22
N THR A 102 9.47 11.17 1.56
CA THR A 102 8.13 11.54 2.03
C THR A 102 7.28 11.98 0.86
N THR A 103 5.99 11.78 1.02
CA THR A 103 5.04 12.18 -0.01
C THR A 103 4.42 13.52 0.32
N THR A 104 4.90 14.19 1.31
CA THR A 104 4.37 15.47 1.69
C THR A 104 4.51 16.45 0.55
N GLU A 105 3.40 16.99 0.12
CA GLU A 105 3.48 18.00 -0.90
C GLU A 105 3.94 19.28 -0.26
N ALA A 106 4.32 20.16 -1.09
CA ALA A 106 4.93 21.39 -0.63
C ALA A 106 3.98 22.29 0.14
N ALA A 107 2.79 21.91 0.29
CA ALA A 107 1.78 22.68 1.01
C ALA A 107 1.55 24.02 0.37
#